data_720d672479354dc13cb1d319989d7006
#
_entry.id   720d672479354dc13cb1d319989d7006
#
_cell.length_a   1.000
_cell.length_b   1.000
_cell.length_c   1.000
_cell.angle_alpha   90.00
_cell.angle_beta   90.00
_cell.angle_gamma   90.00
#
_symmetry.space_group_name_H-M   'P 1'
#
loop_
_entity.id
_entity.type
_entity.pdbx_description
1 polymer ?
#
loop_
_entity_poly.entity_id
_entity_poly.type
_entity_poly.pdbx_seq_one_letter_code
_entity_poly.pdbx_strand_id
1 'polypeptide(L)' 'MKFSIENYVYGAIDGAVTTFAIVTGVIGAS' A
#
# COMPACT_ATOMS: atom_id res chain seq x y z
N MET A 1 16.68 15.91 15.28
CA MET A 1 15.53 15.00 15.33
C MET A 1 15.54 14.07 14.14
N LYS A 2 15.39 12.80 14.41
CA LYS A 2 15.46 11.81 13.36
C LYS A 2 14.06 11.26 13.06
N PHE A 3 13.64 11.42 11.85
CA PHE A 3 12.34 10.91 11.42
C PHE A 3 12.47 9.50 10.88
N SER A 4 11.47 8.70 11.17
CA SER A 4 11.40 7.34 10.61
C SER A 4 10.69 7.38 9.27
N ILE A 5 11.14 8.26 8.39
CA ILE A 5 10.51 8.45 7.10
C ILE A 5 10.55 7.18 6.27
N GLU A 6 11.66 6.48 6.32
CA GLU A 6 11.79 5.22 5.57
C GLU A 6 10.73 4.22 6.00
N ASN A 7 10.55 4.09 7.31
CA ASN A 7 9.54 3.18 7.82
C ASN A 7 8.14 3.63 7.43
N TYR A 8 7.90 4.94 7.47
CA TYR A 8 6.62 5.50 7.08
C TYR A 8 6.33 5.22 5.61
N VAL A 9 7.32 5.45 4.76
CA VAL A 9 7.17 5.27 3.32
C VAL A 9 6.93 3.80 2.98
N TYR A 10 7.66 2.91 3.60
CA TYR A 10 7.49 1.49 3.34
C TYR A 10 6.08 1.03 3.71
N GLY A 11 5.58 1.51 4.84
CA GLY A 11 4.23 1.18 5.26
C GLY A 11 3.18 1.75 4.30
N ALA A 12 3.38 2.99 3.85
CA ALA A 12 2.45 3.63 2.95
C ALA A 12 2.40 2.91 1.60
N ILE A 13 3.55 2.55 1.07
CA ILE A 13 3.63 1.82 -0.20
C ILE A 13 2.98 0.45 -0.06
N ASP A 14 3.28 -0.24 1.03
CA ASP A 14 2.72 -1.56 1.27
C ASP A 14 1.19 -1.50 1.36
N GLY A 15 0.67 -0.48 2.04
CA GLY A 15 -0.77 -0.29 2.14
C GLY A 15 -1.41 0.05 0.80
N ALA A 16 -0.77 0.89 0.02
CA ALA A 16 -1.28 1.27 -1.30
C ALA A 16 -1.32 0.07 -2.23
N VAL A 17 -0.25 -0.73 -2.24
CA VAL A 17 -0.18 -1.92 -3.09
C VAL A 17 -1.29 -2.90 -2.69
N THR A 18 -1.48 -3.10 -1.39
CA THR A 18 -2.51 -4.01 -0.89
C THR A 18 -3.90 -3.54 -1.30
N THR A 19 -4.17 -2.23 -1.15
CA THR A 19 -5.46 -1.67 -1.50
C THR A 19 -5.74 -1.82 -3.00
N PHE A 20 -4.76 -1.53 -3.83
CA PHE A 20 -4.91 -1.67 -5.28
C PHE A 20 -5.11 -3.13 -5.67
N ALA A 21 -4.44 -4.03 -4.99
CA ALA A 21 -4.60 -5.46 -5.27
C ALA A 21 -6.04 -5.91 -4.98
N ILE A 22 -6.62 -5.43 -3.90
CA ILE A 22 -7.99 -5.79 -3.55
C ILE A 22 -8.96 -5.26 -4.60
N VAL A 23 -8.82 -3.98 -4.94
CA VAL A 23 -9.71 -3.36 -5.94
C VAL A 23 -9.58 -4.05 -7.28
N THR A 24 -8.36 -4.29 -7.74
CA THR A 24 -8.10 -4.96 -8.99
C THR A 24 -8.67 -6.38 -8.97
N GLY A 25 -8.53 -7.06 -7.84
CA GLY A 25 -9.05 -8.41 -7.70
C GLY A 25 -10.56 -8.47 -7.82
N VAL A 26 -11.24 -7.51 -7.21
CA VAL A 26 -12.70 -7.45 -7.30
C VAL A 26 -13.14 -7.20 -8.74
N ILE A 27 -12.52 -6.25 -9.41
CA ILE A 27 -12.84 -5.94 -10.79
C ILE A 27 -12.51 -7.14 -11.68
N GLY A 28 -11.37 -7.77 -11.42
CA GLY A 28 -10.96 -8.92 -12.22
C GLY A 28 -11.87 -10.12 -12.05
N ALA A 29 -12.50 -10.26 -10.89
CA ALA A 29 -13.45 -11.35 -10.64
C ALA A 29 -14.85 -11.04 -11.15
N SER A 30 -15.07 -9.80 -11.45
CA SER A 30 -16.36 -9.33 -11.92
C SER A 30 -16.44 -9.49 -13.43
#